data_0c0e14f9c0e57acf7fb0e55a5798771f
#
_entry.id   0c0e14f9c0e57acf7fb0e55a5798771f
#
_cell.length_a   1.000
_cell.length_b   1.000
_cell.length_c   1.000
_cell.angle_alpha   90.00
_cell.angle_beta   90.00
_cell.angle_gamma   90.00
#
_symmetry.space_group_name_H-M   'P 1'
#
loop_
_entity.id
_entity.type
_entity.pdbx_description
1 polymer ?
#
loop_
_entity_poly.entity_id
_entity_poly.type
_entity_poly.pdbx_seq_one_letter_code
_entity_poly.pdbx_strand_id
1 'polypeptide(L)'
;IRPSRGLGDVYKRQVENGRHIEVQILSDKFGNHLHLGERECSIQRSNQKLIEESPSLFVDHNLRDELTSKSLQLAEKVNYVGAGTIEYLVDDDKNFYFIEMNTRIQVEHTVTEMVCMIDLVKEQIRTYAGIELSMKQEDITMSGHAIECRINAEDPFNDFIPSPKKIDSLNFAGGIGVRIDSFIYAGYQIPTNYDSMLGKLIVHSSSREKALIRMKRSLQETFIEGPKTTLPLLDCLLYTSDAADE
;
A
#
# COMPACT_ATOMS: atom_id res chain seq x y z
N ILE A 1 -19.04 18.22 27.83
CA ILE A 1 -17.73 17.51 27.80
C ILE A 1 -17.16 17.60 29.20
N ARG A 2 -17.03 16.48 29.91
CA ARG A 2 -16.35 16.47 31.22
C ARG A 2 -14.85 16.42 30.96
N PRO A 3 -14.03 17.33 31.51
CA PRO A 3 -12.59 17.23 31.39
C PRO A 3 -12.09 15.96 32.10
N SER A 4 -11.30 15.17 31.42
CA SER A 4 -10.62 14.02 32.01
C SER A 4 -9.53 14.54 32.96
N ARG A 5 -9.53 14.08 34.20
CA ARG A 5 -8.50 14.42 35.18
C ARG A 5 -7.25 13.53 34.92
N GLY A 6 -6.23 14.13 34.35
CA GLY A 6 -4.90 13.56 34.34
C GLY A 6 -4.50 12.86 33.04
N LEU A 7 -3.70 13.49 32.24
CA LEU A 7 -3.16 13.31 30.91
C LEU A 7 -4.00 14.15 29.94
N GLY A 8 -3.40 15.20 29.40
CA GLY A 8 -4.10 16.16 28.55
C GLY A 8 -4.90 15.48 27.47
N ASP A 9 -6.10 15.98 27.21
CA ASP A 9 -6.96 15.47 26.16
C ASP A 9 -6.15 15.42 24.86
N VAL A 10 -5.92 14.22 24.36
CA VAL A 10 -5.36 14.03 23.02
C VAL A 10 -6.46 14.46 22.06
N TYR A 11 -6.40 15.69 21.62
CA TYR A 11 -7.28 16.23 20.59
C TYR A 11 -6.95 15.52 19.29
N LYS A 12 -7.76 14.53 18.92
CA LYS A 12 -7.73 13.98 17.55
C LYS A 12 -8.53 14.92 16.67
N ARG A 13 -7.83 15.72 15.87
CA ARG A 13 -8.48 16.51 14.81
C ARG A 13 -9.03 15.52 13.78
N GLN A 14 -10.31 15.63 13.47
CA GLN A 14 -10.92 14.89 12.37
C GLN A 14 -10.74 15.69 11.08
N VAL A 15 -10.39 15.01 10.02
CA VAL A 15 -10.34 15.52 8.65
C VAL A 15 -11.50 14.89 7.92
N GLU A 16 -12.49 15.71 7.53
CA GLU A 16 -13.63 15.23 6.75
C GLU A 16 -13.15 14.84 5.34
N ASN A 17 -13.66 13.74 4.82
CA ASN A 17 -13.29 13.18 3.51
C ASN A 17 -11.76 12.98 3.31
N GLY A 18 -11.01 12.82 4.39
CA GLY A 18 -9.56 12.71 4.34
C GLY A 18 -9.10 11.49 3.55
N ARG A 19 -8.28 11.72 2.53
CA ARG A 19 -7.60 10.65 1.78
C ARG A 19 -6.31 10.27 2.48
N HIS A 20 -6.06 8.97 2.55
CA HIS A 20 -4.83 8.43 3.12
C HIS A 20 -3.76 8.36 2.02
N ILE A 21 -2.87 9.34 2.03
CA ILE A 21 -1.74 9.42 1.10
C ILE A 21 -0.45 9.17 1.87
N GLU A 22 0.44 8.40 1.30
CA GLU A 22 1.71 8.08 1.94
C GLU A 22 2.88 8.20 0.96
N VAL A 23 4.03 8.65 1.46
CA VAL A 23 5.25 8.83 0.66
C VAL A 23 6.28 7.78 1.04
N GLN A 24 6.74 7.01 0.06
CA GLN A 24 7.84 6.07 0.24
C GLN A 24 9.18 6.81 0.26
N ILE A 25 9.94 6.60 1.32
CA ILE A 25 11.32 7.11 1.41
C ILE A 25 12.32 5.96 1.47
N LEU A 26 13.53 6.24 1.03
CA LEU A 26 14.68 5.36 1.10
C LEU A 26 15.91 6.20 1.44
N SER A 27 16.64 5.83 2.48
CA SER A 27 17.75 6.62 3.01
C SER A 27 18.95 5.74 3.38
N ASP A 28 20.15 6.28 3.27
CA ASP A 28 21.36 5.62 3.70
C ASP A 28 22.07 6.37 4.85
N LYS A 29 23.13 5.77 5.38
CA LYS A 29 23.94 6.38 6.46
C LYS A 29 24.87 7.50 6.01
N PHE A 30 24.93 7.79 4.70
CA PHE A 30 25.80 8.81 4.13
C PHE A 30 25.07 10.15 3.93
N GLY A 31 23.78 10.20 4.30
CA GLY A 31 22.94 11.38 4.19
C GLY A 31 22.20 11.50 2.86
N ASN A 32 22.17 10.45 2.06
CA ASN A 32 21.34 10.40 0.87
C ASN A 32 19.92 10.01 1.25
N HIS A 33 18.96 10.87 0.92
CA HIS A 33 17.54 10.67 1.16
C HIS A 33 16.79 10.80 -0.15
N LEU A 34 16.03 9.75 -0.52
CA LEU A 34 15.26 9.67 -1.75
C LEU A 34 13.79 9.43 -1.43
N HIS A 35 12.89 9.97 -2.26
CA HIS A 35 11.49 9.57 -2.29
C HIS A 35 11.20 8.78 -3.57
N LEU A 36 10.28 7.83 -3.48
CA LEU A 36 9.82 7.01 -4.60
C LEU A 36 8.35 7.29 -4.94
N GLY A 37 7.93 8.54 -4.75
CA GLY A 37 6.56 8.97 -4.97
C GLY A 37 5.60 8.55 -3.86
N GLU A 38 4.32 8.72 -4.15
CA GLU A 38 3.23 8.47 -3.21
C GLU A 38 2.40 7.24 -3.59
N ARG A 39 1.66 6.76 -2.59
CA ARG A 39 0.60 5.77 -2.71
C ARG A 39 -0.72 6.33 -2.17
N GLU A 40 -1.81 5.94 -2.78
CA GLU A 40 -3.17 6.14 -2.30
C GLU A 40 -3.61 4.89 -1.54
N CYS A 41 -4.01 5.04 -0.28
CA CYS A 41 -4.39 3.94 0.59
C CYS A 41 -5.74 4.19 1.28
N SER A 42 -6.65 4.93 0.65
CA SER A 42 -7.93 5.34 1.24
C SER A 42 -8.96 4.22 1.32
N ILE A 43 -8.84 3.16 0.48
CA ILE A 43 -9.76 2.02 0.50
C ILE A 43 -9.40 1.10 1.65
N GLN A 44 -10.11 1.29 2.77
CA GLN A 44 -9.81 0.62 4.04
C GLN A 44 -11.10 0.09 4.69
N ARG A 45 -10.94 -0.94 5.53
CA ARG A 45 -11.95 -1.39 6.47
C ARG A 45 -11.37 -1.37 7.88
N SER A 46 -11.99 -0.63 8.80
CA SER A 46 -11.55 -0.55 10.22
C SER A 46 -10.04 -0.25 10.34
N ASN A 47 -9.53 0.69 9.54
CA ASN A 47 -8.12 1.07 9.42
C ASN A 47 -7.18 -0.02 8.84
N GLN A 48 -7.72 -1.08 8.27
CA GLN A 48 -6.95 -2.04 7.47
C GLN A 48 -7.08 -1.70 6.00
N LYS A 49 -5.97 -1.43 5.36
CA LYS A 49 -5.88 -1.19 3.91
C LYS A 49 -6.30 -2.45 3.16
N LEU A 50 -7.12 -2.31 2.12
CA LEU A 50 -7.63 -3.41 1.28
C LEU A 50 -7.14 -3.32 -0.15
N ILE A 51 -7.11 -2.09 -0.69
CA ILE A 51 -6.66 -1.78 -2.04
C ILE A 51 -5.77 -0.55 -1.95
N GLU A 52 -4.61 -0.63 -2.55
CA GLU A 52 -3.63 0.44 -2.64
C GLU A 52 -3.24 0.68 -4.09
N GLU A 53 -2.97 1.93 -4.45
CA GLU A 53 -2.53 2.28 -5.79
C GLU A 53 -1.42 3.32 -5.81
N SER A 54 -0.65 3.35 -6.87
CA SER A 54 0.39 4.34 -7.14
C SER A 54 0.48 4.61 -8.64
N PRO A 55 0.60 5.90 -9.04
CA PRO A 55 0.43 7.11 -8.23
C PRO A 55 -1.03 7.35 -7.85
N SER A 56 -1.29 8.26 -6.90
CA SER A 56 -2.64 8.73 -6.58
C SER A 56 -3.17 9.64 -7.70
N LEU A 57 -4.42 9.43 -8.11
CA LEU A 57 -5.11 10.36 -9.02
C LEU A 57 -5.47 11.68 -8.35
N PHE A 58 -5.66 11.65 -7.04
CA PHE A 58 -6.01 12.84 -6.28
C PHE A 58 -4.85 13.81 -6.11
N VAL A 59 -3.61 13.31 -6.13
CA VAL A 59 -2.39 14.07 -5.93
C VAL A 59 -1.90 14.64 -7.25
N ASP A 60 -2.08 15.95 -7.44
CA ASP A 60 -1.50 16.67 -8.58
C ASP A 60 0.02 16.90 -8.39
N HIS A 61 0.65 17.52 -9.38
CA HIS A 61 2.10 17.75 -9.36
C HIS A 61 2.54 18.61 -8.17
N ASN A 62 1.82 19.70 -7.88
CA ASN A 62 2.21 20.62 -6.81
C ASN A 62 2.12 19.96 -5.44
N LEU A 63 1.02 19.28 -5.17
CA LEU A 63 0.83 18.54 -3.92
C LEU A 63 1.88 17.43 -3.77
N ARG A 64 2.22 16.73 -4.86
CA ARG A 64 3.27 15.70 -4.85
C ARG A 64 4.60 16.29 -4.44
N ASP A 65 4.99 17.41 -5.04
CA ASP A 65 6.25 18.08 -4.73
C ASP A 65 6.30 18.55 -3.26
N GLU A 66 5.19 19.07 -2.72
CA GLU A 66 5.11 19.45 -1.32
C GLU A 66 5.22 18.25 -0.38
N LEU A 67 4.44 17.19 -0.61
CA LEU A 67 4.44 15.97 0.21
C LEU A 67 5.83 15.32 0.23
N THR A 68 6.43 15.15 -0.95
CA THR A 68 7.75 14.51 -1.07
C THR A 68 8.85 15.36 -0.46
N SER A 69 8.84 16.67 -0.69
CA SER A 69 9.80 17.60 -0.08
C SER A 69 9.71 17.59 1.46
N LYS A 70 8.50 17.63 2.03
CA LYS A 70 8.31 17.53 3.48
C LYS A 70 8.76 16.19 4.05
N SER A 71 8.52 15.12 3.31
CA SER A 71 8.95 13.77 3.68
C SER A 71 10.47 13.65 3.72
N LEU A 72 11.17 14.19 2.73
CA LEU A 72 12.64 14.22 2.73
C LEU A 72 13.21 15.10 3.85
N GLN A 73 12.63 16.28 4.10
CA GLN A 73 13.02 17.14 5.21
C GLN A 73 12.87 16.44 6.57
N LEU A 74 11.83 15.64 6.75
CA LEU A 74 11.64 14.86 7.97
C LEU A 74 12.69 13.77 8.10
N ALA A 75 12.93 12.99 7.03
CA ALA A 75 13.94 11.93 7.00
C ALA A 75 15.35 12.47 7.32
N GLU A 76 15.72 13.62 6.74
CA GLU A 76 16.98 14.30 7.00
C GLU A 76 17.11 14.72 8.47
N LYS A 77 16.08 15.39 9.01
CA LYS A 77 16.10 15.88 10.41
C LYS A 77 16.28 14.77 11.45
N VAL A 78 15.79 13.57 11.17
CA VAL A 78 15.93 12.43 12.08
C VAL A 78 17.10 11.51 11.74
N ASN A 79 17.90 11.86 10.73
CA ASN A 79 19.01 11.06 10.19
C ASN A 79 18.54 9.62 9.88
N TYR A 80 17.41 9.51 9.19
CA TYR A 80 16.79 8.22 8.90
C TYR A 80 17.67 7.35 8.01
N VAL A 81 17.65 6.03 8.26
CA VAL A 81 18.34 5.02 7.43
C VAL A 81 17.40 3.86 7.17
N GLY A 82 17.35 3.41 5.93
CA GLY A 82 16.51 2.29 5.47
C GLY A 82 15.31 2.74 4.64
N ALA A 83 14.43 1.80 4.33
CA ALA A 83 13.14 2.07 3.72
C ALA A 83 12.14 2.48 4.81
N GLY A 84 11.39 3.56 4.56
CA GLY A 84 10.36 4.06 5.46
C GLY A 84 9.22 4.71 4.70
N THR A 85 8.12 4.96 5.39
CA THR A 85 6.94 5.58 4.81
C THR A 85 6.43 6.68 5.73
N ILE A 86 6.07 7.81 5.15
CA ILE A 86 5.45 8.91 5.86
C ILE A 86 4.00 9.02 5.42
N GLU A 87 3.09 8.90 6.37
CA GLU A 87 1.66 8.87 6.14
C GLU A 87 1.01 10.22 6.43
N TYR A 88 0.10 10.61 5.55
CA TYR A 88 -0.65 11.86 5.60
C TYR A 88 -2.15 11.62 5.41
N LEU A 89 -2.98 12.47 6.05
CA LEU A 89 -4.35 12.70 5.60
C LEU A 89 -4.36 13.96 4.73
N VAL A 90 -5.02 13.88 3.58
CA VAL A 90 -5.18 15.00 2.66
C VAL A 90 -6.66 15.30 2.52
N ASP A 91 -7.08 16.54 2.79
CA ASP A 91 -8.46 16.98 2.65
C ASP A 91 -8.81 17.39 1.19
N ASP A 92 -10.09 17.70 0.94
CA ASP A 92 -10.56 18.09 -0.39
C ASP A 92 -9.93 19.41 -0.89
N ASP A 93 -9.47 20.28 0.01
CA ASP A 93 -8.77 21.53 -0.29
C ASP A 93 -7.26 21.33 -0.53
N LYS A 94 -6.78 20.07 -0.60
CA LYS A 94 -5.37 19.70 -0.75
C LYS A 94 -4.47 20.07 0.44
N ASN A 95 -5.03 20.44 1.60
CA ASN A 95 -4.24 20.53 2.80
C ASN A 95 -3.87 19.13 3.28
N PHE A 96 -2.63 18.94 3.71
CA PHE A 96 -2.17 17.65 4.20
C PHE A 96 -1.72 17.73 5.66
N TYR A 97 -1.98 16.65 6.37
CA TYR A 97 -1.71 16.54 7.80
C TYR A 97 -0.91 15.26 8.06
N PHE A 98 0.25 15.42 8.68
CA PHE A 98 1.10 14.29 9.08
C PHE A 98 0.35 13.39 10.08
N ILE A 99 0.36 12.09 9.84
CA ILE A 99 -0.18 11.07 10.75
C ILE A 99 0.95 10.44 11.54
N GLU A 100 1.81 9.71 10.82
CA GLU A 100 2.92 8.97 11.41
C GLU A 100 4.02 8.68 10.39
N MET A 101 5.15 8.20 10.90
CA MET A 101 6.22 7.64 10.09
C MET A 101 6.38 6.16 10.44
N ASN A 102 6.25 5.30 9.45
CA ASN A 102 6.54 3.89 9.57
C ASN A 102 8.01 3.64 9.21
N THR A 103 8.81 3.29 10.22
CA THR A 103 10.27 3.09 10.09
C THR A 103 10.62 1.66 9.66
N ARG A 104 9.89 1.15 8.68
CA ARG A 104 9.99 -0.20 8.13
C ARG A 104 9.41 -0.25 6.73
N ILE A 105 9.64 -1.36 6.03
CA ILE A 105 8.89 -1.69 4.82
C ILE A 105 7.41 -1.93 5.18
N GLN A 106 6.50 -1.53 4.33
CA GLN A 106 5.06 -1.78 4.47
C GLN A 106 4.57 -2.83 3.47
N VAL A 107 3.35 -3.35 3.68
CA VAL A 107 2.76 -4.37 2.81
C VAL A 107 2.63 -3.85 1.38
N GLU A 108 2.20 -2.62 1.22
CA GLU A 108 1.89 -1.92 -0.02
C GLU A 108 3.12 -1.36 -0.79
N HIS A 109 4.36 -1.69 -0.35
CA HIS A 109 5.57 -1.27 -1.06
C HIS A 109 5.62 -1.74 -2.52
N THR A 110 4.90 -2.80 -2.83
CA THR A 110 4.91 -3.44 -4.16
C THR A 110 4.35 -2.55 -5.26
N VAL A 111 3.34 -1.68 -4.99
CA VAL A 111 2.87 -0.74 -6.01
C VAL A 111 3.93 0.30 -6.36
N THR A 112 4.71 0.75 -5.38
CA THR A 112 5.86 1.63 -5.61
C THR A 112 6.95 0.91 -6.43
N GLU A 113 7.29 -0.33 -6.07
CA GLU A 113 8.24 -1.15 -6.82
C GLU A 113 7.84 -1.31 -8.29
N MET A 114 6.53 -1.52 -8.55
CA MET A 114 6.02 -1.72 -9.91
C MET A 114 6.03 -0.44 -10.76
N VAL A 115 5.84 0.75 -10.16
CA VAL A 115 5.88 2.01 -10.92
C VAL A 115 7.28 2.59 -11.04
N CYS A 116 8.17 2.35 -10.05
CA CYS A 116 9.54 2.85 -10.05
C CYS A 116 10.55 1.84 -10.60
N MET A 117 10.19 0.57 -10.74
CA MET A 117 11.08 -0.54 -11.14
C MET A 117 12.30 -0.68 -10.22
N ILE A 118 12.10 -0.50 -8.91
CA ILE A 118 13.13 -0.58 -7.87
C ILE A 118 12.72 -1.66 -6.86
N ASP A 119 13.63 -2.57 -6.54
CA ASP A 119 13.47 -3.57 -5.49
C ASP A 119 13.78 -2.95 -4.11
N LEU A 120 12.73 -2.50 -3.42
CA LEU A 120 12.83 -1.81 -2.12
C LEU A 120 13.38 -2.72 -1.01
N VAL A 121 13.04 -4.00 -1.02
CA VAL A 121 13.54 -4.97 -0.03
C VAL A 121 15.04 -5.13 -0.18
N LYS A 122 15.52 -5.26 -1.40
CA LYS A 122 16.96 -5.33 -1.70
C LYS A 122 17.68 -4.04 -1.26
N GLU A 123 17.14 -2.88 -1.60
CA GLU A 123 17.74 -1.61 -1.23
C GLU A 123 17.72 -1.39 0.29
N GLN A 124 16.65 -1.80 0.99
CA GLN A 124 16.62 -1.79 2.45
C GLN A 124 17.75 -2.65 3.05
N ILE A 125 17.98 -3.86 2.55
CA ILE A 125 19.06 -4.74 3.00
C ILE A 125 20.42 -4.08 2.75
N ARG A 126 20.62 -3.46 1.58
CA ARG A 126 21.86 -2.77 1.21
C ARG A 126 22.16 -1.60 2.15
N THR A 127 21.17 -0.75 2.41
CA THR A 127 21.34 0.42 3.28
C THR A 127 21.67 0.02 4.73
N TYR A 128 21.01 -1.03 5.26
CA TYR A 128 21.36 -1.56 6.59
C TYR A 128 22.71 -2.28 6.63
N ALA A 129 23.16 -2.85 5.53
CA ALA A 129 24.52 -3.37 5.39
C ALA A 129 25.58 -2.25 5.29
N GLY A 130 25.13 -0.99 5.30
CA GLY A 130 26.00 0.18 5.22
C GLY A 130 26.54 0.48 3.83
N ILE A 131 25.87 0.02 2.80
CA ILE A 131 26.19 0.30 1.40
C ILE A 131 25.47 1.60 1.02
N GLU A 132 26.18 2.48 0.33
CA GLU A 132 25.63 3.72 -0.21
C GLU A 132 24.57 3.43 -1.29
N LEU A 133 23.55 4.29 -1.37
CA LEU A 133 22.55 4.23 -2.43
C LEU A 133 23.23 4.40 -3.80
N SER A 134 22.90 3.51 -4.72
CA SER A 134 23.50 3.51 -6.07
C SER A 134 22.76 4.42 -7.06
N MET A 135 21.68 5.05 -6.62
CA MET A 135 20.81 5.91 -7.42
C MET A 135 20.66 7.28 -6.76
N LYS A 136 20.34 8.28 -7.55
CA LYS A 136 19.98 9.62 -7.13
C LYS A 136 18.51 9.89 -7.38
N GLN A 137 17.97 11.00 -6.86
CA GLN A 137 16.57 11.36 -7.05
C GLN A 137 16.19 11.51 -8.53
N GLU A 138 17.11 12.02 -9.35
CA GLU A 138 16.94 12.21 -10.79
C GLU A 138 16.84 10.90 -11.59
N ASP A 139 17.31 9.80 -11.01
CA ASP A 139 17.23 8.46 -11.63
C ASP A 139 15.87 7.79 -11.38
N ILE A 140 15.09 8.30 -10.42
CA ILE A 140 13.81 7.73 -10.03
C ILE A 140 12.71 8.29 -10.93
N THR A 141 12.10 7.41 -11.70
CA THR A 141 10.97 7.75 -12.58
C THR A 141 9.78 6.86 -12.23
N MET A 142 8.60 7.47 -12.09
CA MET A 142 7.35 6.73 -11.95
C MET A 142 6.72 6.55 -13.33
N SER A 143 6.45 5.31 -13.72
CA SER A 143 5.88 4.99 -15.03
C SER A 143 4.64 4.13 -14.89
N GLY A 144 3.56 4.54 -15.58
CA GLY A 144 2.30 3.82 -15.58
C GLY A 144 1.56 3.93 -14.26
N HIS A 145 0.80 2.88 -13.93
CA HIS A 145 -0.05 2.82 -12.74
C HIS A 145 -0.09 1.40 -12.19
N ALA A 146 0.05 1.25 -10.89
CA ALA A 146 -0.01 -0.04 -10.20
C ALA A 146 -1.15 -0.04 -9.17
N ILE A 147 -1.81 -1.19 -9.02
CA ILE A 147 -2.85 -1.44 -8.02
C ILE A 147 -2.50 -2.73 -7.30
N GLU A 148 -2.62 -2.72 -5.98
CA GLU A 148 -2.50 -3.90 -5.12
C GLU A 148 -3.85 -4.21 -4.48
N CYS A 149 -4.19 -5.50 -4.37
CA CYS A 149 -5.33 -6.01 -3.61
C CYS A 149 -4.82 -7.02 -2.58
N ARG A 150 -5.19 -6.83 -1.31
CA ARG A 150 -4.85 -7.76 -0.22
C ARG A 150 -5.85 -8.91 -0.16
N ILE A 151 -5.36 -10.13 -0.29
CA ILE A 151 -6.17 -11.35 -0.21
C ILE A 151 -6.06 -11.90 1.21
N ASN A 152 -7.17 -11.85 1.96
CA ASN A 152 -7.25 -12.31 3.34
C ASN A 152 -8.17 -13.53 3.45
N ALA A 153 -7.85 -14.45 4.37
CA ALA A 153 -8.70 -15.57 4.75
C ALA A 153 -9.80 -15.11 5.72
N GLU A 154 -10.75 -14.34 5.21
CA GLU A 154 -11.87 -13.75 5.95
C GLU A 154 -13.14 -13.88 5.15
N ASP A 155 -14.29 -14.03 5.83
CA ASP A 155 -15.61 -14.07 5.20
C ASP A 155 -16.23 -12.66 5.13
N PRO A 156 -16.18 -11.95 3.99
CA PRO A 156 -16.68 -10.58 3.88
C PRO A 156 -18.21 -10.48 4.01
N PHE A 157 -18.92 -11.59 3.86
CA PHE A 157 -20.38 -11.65 4.01
C PHE A 157 -20.84 -12.01 5.42
N ASN A 158 -19.89 -12.32 6.31
CA ASN A 158 -20.14 -12.69 7.69
C ASN A 158 -19.21 -11.93 8.65
N ASP A 159 -19.32 -10.62 8.65
CA ASP A 159 -18.57 -9.68 9.49
C ASP A 159 -17.04 -9.90 9.50
N PHE A 160 -16.50 -10.38 8.37
CA PHE A 160 -15.06 -10.65 8.18
C PHE A 160 -14.47 -11.62 9.22
N ILE A 161 -15.28 -12.57 9.67
CA ILE A 161 -14.79 -13.63 10.56
C ILE A 161 -13.61 -14.35 9.87
N PRO A 162 -12.47 -14.54 10.56
CA PRO A 162 -11.34 -15.29 10.03
C PRO A 162 -11.75 -16.72 9.61
N SER A 163 -11.22 -17.17 8.49
CA SER A 163 -11.49 -18.50 7.90
C SER A 163 -10.21 -19.35 7.80
N PRO A 164 -9.61 -19.78 8.92
CA PRO A 164 -8.32 -20.49 8.95
C PRO A 164 -8.49 -21.98 8.59
N LYS A 165 -8.88 -22.25 7.34
CA LYS A 165 -9.07 -23.60 6.83
C LYS A 165 -7.86 -24.09 6.02
N LYS A 166 -7.85 -25.38 5.70
CA LYS A 166 -6.94 -25.94 4.72
C LYS A 166 -7.31 -25.43 3.34
N ILE A 167 -6.30 -25.13 2.54
CA ILE A 167 -6.47 -24.78 1.12
C ILE A 167 -6.56 -26.08 0.33
N ASP A 168 -7.72 -26.32 -0.29
CA ASP A 168 -7.96 -27.54 -1.08
C ASP A 168 -7.35 -27.40 -2.47
N SER A 169 -7.62 -26.28 -3.14
CA SER A 169 -7.02 -25.93 -4.42
C SER A 169 -6.85 -24.43 -4.55
N LEU A 170 -5.96 -23.98 -5.41
CA LEU A 170 -5.77 -22.56 -5.72
C LEU A 170 -5.24 -22.39 -7.14
N ASN A 171 -5.56 -21.25 -7.71
CA ASN A 171 -4.95 -20.72 -8.92
C ASN A 171 -4.70 -19.23 -8.75
N PHE A 172 -3.52 -18.77 -9.13
CA PHE A 172 -3.21 -17.36 -9.22
C PHE A 172 -3.18 -16.91 -10.67
N ALA A 173 -3.75 -15.73 -10.91
CA ALA A 173 -3.63 -15.07 -12.20
C ALA A 173 -2.16 -14.82 -12.56
N GLY A 174 -1.88 -14.77 -13.85
CA GLY A 174 -0.54 -14.52 -14.35
C GLY A 174 -0.53 -13.66 -15.61
N GLY A 175 0.65 -13.51 -16.19
CA GLY A 175 0.88 -12.76 -17.41
C GLY A 175 1.58 -11.41 -17.20
N ILE A 176 1.81 -10.68 -18.30
CA ILE A 176 2.55 -9.42 -18.27
C ILE A 176 1.85 -8.40 -17.37
N GLY A 177 2.60 -7.82 -16.42
CA GLY A 177 2.10 -6.81 -15.49
C GLY A 177 1.19 -7.37 -14.40
N VAL A 178 1.27 -8.67 -14.09
CA VAL A 178 0.65 -9.31 -12.93
C VAL A 178 1.75 -9.88 -12.04
N ARG A 179 1.69 -9.54 -10.76
CA ARG A 179 2.60 -10.04 -9.71
C ARG A 179 1.78 -10.60 -8.56
N ILE A 180 2.22 -11.71 -8.02
CA ILE A 180 1.66 -12.33 -6.82
C ILE A 180 2.77 -12.45 -5.78
N ASP A 181 2.56 -11.85 -4.61
CA ASP A 181 3.41 -12.05 -3.44
C ASP A 181 2.62 -12.89 -2.42
N SER A 182 2.93 -14.17 -2.32
CA SER A 182 2.21 -15.13 -1.46
C SER A 182 3.12 -16.28 -1.04
N PHE A 183 2.76 -16.92 0.05
CA PHE A 183 3.44 -18.09 0.60
C PHE A 183 2.57 -19.36 0.59
N ILE A 184 1.30 -19.26 0.14
CA ILE A 184 0.35 -20.35 0.21
C ILE A 184 0.47 -21.31 -0.98
N TYR A 185 0.05 -22.56 -0.76
CA TYR A 185 0.00 -23.62 -1.76
C TYR A 185 -1.16 -24.56 -1.49
N ALA A 186 -1.56 -25.39 -2.46
CA ALA A 186 -2.59 -26.39 -2.27
C ALA A 186 -2.17 -27.39 -1.18
N GLY A 187 -3.05 -27.61 -0.20
CA GLY A 187 -2.75 -28.41 0.98
C GLY A 187 -2.26 -27.63 2.20
N TYR A 188 -1.95 -26.32 2.06
CA TYR A 188 -1.52 -25.49 3.18
C TYR A 188 -2.62 -25.32 4.21
N GLN A 189 -2.30 -25.53 5.50
CA GLN A 189 -3.20 -25.27 6.62
C GLN A 189 -2.96 -23.85 7.12
N ILE A 190 -3.95 -22.97 6.97
CA ILE A 190 -3.86 -21.59 7.48
C ILE A 190 -3.83 -21.61 9.00
N PRO A 191 -2.80 -21.05 9.65
CA PRO A 191 -2.70 -21.01 11.10
C PRO A 191 -3.66 -19.97 11.70
N THR A 192 -4.12 -20.21 12.93
CA THR A 192 -5.05 -19.34 13.64
C THR A 192 -4.40 -18.23 14.46
N ASN A 193 -3.08 -18.27 14.60
CA ASN A 193 -2.29 -17.40 15.48
C ASN A 193 -1.49 -16.32 14.74
N TYR A 194 -1.69 -16.18 13.44
CA TYR A 194 -1.12 -15.14 12.60
C TYR A 194 -2.22 -14.31 11.93
N ASP A 195 -1.82 -13.23 11.27
CA ASP A 195 -2.69 -12.42 10.43
C ASP A 195 -3.37 -13.27 9.34
N SER A 196 -4.57 -12.87 8.94
CA SER A 196 -5.39 -13.56 7.95
C SER A 196 -4.88 -13.40 6.51
N MET A 197 -3.89 -12.54 6.26
CA MET A 197 -3.40 -12.24 4.91
C MET A 197 -2.73 -13.45 4.28
N LEU A 198 -3.24 -13.87 3.12
CA LEU A 198 -2.75 -15.01 2.34
C LEU A 198 -1.77 -14.58 1.26
N GLY A 199 -1.88 -13.35 0.82
CA GLY A 199 -1.03 -12.80 -0.22
C GLY A 199 -1.56 -11.48 -0.77
N LYS A 200 -0.84 -10.97 -1.76
CA LYS A 200 -1.16 -9.74 -2.47
C LYS A 200 -1.18 -10.02 -3.95
N LEU A 201 -2.22 -9.52 -4.62
CA LEU A 201 -2.30 -9.49 -6.07
C LEU A 201 -1.98 -8.06 -6.51
N ILE A 202 -0.96 -7.88 -7.29
CA ILE A 202 -0.50 -6.59 -7.78
C ILE A 202 -0.55 -6.59 -9.30
N VAL A 203 -1.06 -5.50 -9.88
CA VAL A 203 -1.02 -5.30 -11.32
C VAL A 203 -0.35 -3.96 -11.65
N HIS A 204 0.25 -3.90 -12.84
CA HIS A 204 0.83 -2.68 -13.38
C HIS A 204 0.42 -2.53 -14.85
N SER A 205 0.11 -1.31 -15.28
CA SER A 205 -0.19 -0.99 -16.67
C SER A 205 0.22 0.45 -17.01
N SER A 206 0.09 0.83 -18.29
CA SER A 206 0.46 2.17 -18.76
C SER A 206 -0.51 3.29 -18.32
N SER A 207 -1.69 2.95 -17.79
CA SER A 207 -2.67 3.89 -17.22
C SER A 207 -3.51 3.20 -16.15
N ARG A 208 -4.18 3.98 -15.29
CA ARG A 208 -5.07 3.47 -14.24
C ARG A 208 -6.21 2.63 -14.82
N GLU A 209 -6.88 3.13 -15.84
CA GLU A 209 -7.97 2.42 -16.53
C GLU A 209 -7.52 1.01 -16.96
N LYS A 210 -6.37 0.90 -17.63
CA LYS A 210 -5.81 -0.40 -18.03
C LYS A 210 -5.37 -1.26 -16.85
N ALA A 211 -4.90 -0.64 -15.76
CA ALA A 211 -4.58 -1.36 -14.54
C ALA A 211 -5.85 -1.91 -13.87
N LEU A 212 -6.94 -1.14 -13.81
CA LEU A 212 -8.25 -1.61 -13.32
C LEU A 212 -8.79 -2.79 -14.13
N ILE A 213 -8.77 -2.69 -15.47
CA ILE A 213 -9.20 -3.80 -16.35
C ILE A 213 -8.35 -5.05 -16.07
N ARG A 214 -7.04 -4.89 -15.91
CA ARG A 214 -6.12 -5.99 -15.59
C ARG A 214 -6.39 -6.57 -14.22
N MET A 215 -6.65 -5.74 -13.22
CA MET A 215 -6.95 -6.19 -11.86
C MET A 215 -8.28 -6.99 -11.82
N LYS A 216 -9.34 -6.46 -12.45
CA LYS A 216 -10.63 -7.16 -12.57
C LYS A 216 -10.46 -8.56 -13.17
N ARG A 217 -9.76 -8.65 -14.32
CA ARG A 217 -9.45 -9.95 -14.93
C ARG A 217 -8.66 -10.85 -13.98
N SER A 218 -7.63 -10.30 -13.34
CA SER A 218 -6.75 -11.10 -12.46
C SER A 218 -7.47 -11.60 -11.21
N LEU A 219 -8.42 -10.83 -10.66
CA LEU A 219 -9.26 -11.29 -9.55
C LEU A 219 -10.18 -12.43 -9.98
N GLN A 220 -10.77 -12.35 -11.20
CA GLN A 220 -11.65 -13.40 -11.74
C GLN A 220 -10.89 -14.71 -12.05
N GLU A 221 -9.63 -14.62 -12.46
CA GLU A 221 -8.77 -15.77 -12.72
C GLU A 221 -8.15 -16.37 -11.43
N THR A 222 -8.15 -15.61 -10.34
CA THR A 222 -7.60 -16.04 -9.04
C THR A 222 -8.68 -16.71 -8.20
N PHE A 223 -8.45 -17.94 -7.76
CA PHE A 223 -9.34 -18.61 -6.82
C PHE A 223 -8.54 -19.35 -5.73
N ILE A 224 -9.14 -19.46 -4.55
CA ILE A 224 -8.63 -20.19 -3.40
C ILE A 224 -9.81 -20.94 -2.80
N GLU A 225 -9.80 -22.28 -2.90
CA GLU A 225 -10.83 -23.13 -2.36
C GLU A 225 -10.46 -23.67 -0.98
N GLY A 226 -11.48 -23.83 -0.13
CA GLY A 226 -11.37 -24.24 1.26
C GLY A 226 -11.70 -23.11 2.23
N PRO A 227 -10.84 -22.08 2.40
CA PRO A 227 -11.19 -20.92 3.19
C PRO A 227 -12.15 -19.97 2.46
N LYS A 228 -12.90 -19.17 3.22
CA LYS A 228 -13.50 -17.94 2.70
C LYS A 228 -12.41 -16.88 2.56
N THR A 229 -12.51 -16.06 1.52
CA THR A 229 -11.53 -15.01 1.24
C THR A 229 -12.18 -13.68 0.88
N THR A 230 -11.40 -12.61 0.92
CA THR A 230 -11.84 -11.25 0.51
C THR A 230 -11.94 -11.07 -1.01
N LEU A 231 -11.57 -12.05 -1.84
CA LEU A 231 -11.61 -11.95 -3.31
C LEU A 231 -12.94 -11.42 -3.87
N PRO A 232 -14.14 -11.91 -3.44
CA PRO A 232 -15.41 -11.40 -3.96
C PRO A 232 -15.68 -9.93 -3.60
N LEU A 233 -15.21 -9.50 -2.44
CA LEU A 233 -15.34 -8.09 -2.02
C LEU A 233 -14.43 -7.18 -2.86
N LEU A 234 -13.20 -7.61 -3.11
CA LEU A 234 -12.23 -6.84 -3.90
C LEU A 234 -12.73 -6.58 -5.33
N ASP A 235 -13.33 -7.59 -5.97
CA ASP A 235 -13.95 -7.43 -7.29
C ASP A 235 -15.09 -6.41 -7.25
N CYS A 236 -15.94 -6.44 -6.22
CA CYS A 236 -17.03 -5.48 -6.02
C CYS A 236 -16.52 -4.05 -5.78
N LEU A 237 -15.48 -3.87 -4.93
CA LEU A 237 -14.92 -2.56 -4.64
C LEU A 237 -14.31 -1.89 -5.88
N LEU A 238 -13.63 -2.65 -6.72
CA LEU A 238 -13.07 -2.12 -7.97
C LEU A 238 -14.13 -1.73 -8.99
N TYR A 239 -15.29 -2.41 -8.98
CA TYR A 239 -16.41 -2.04 -9.84
C TYR A 239 -17.03 -0.70 -9.41
N THR A 240 -17.21 -0.48 -8.11
CA THR A 240 -17.79 0.76 -7.58
C THR A 240 -16.83 1.94 -7.64
N SER A 241 -15.54 1.72 -7.51
CA SER A 241 -14.49 2.75 -7.62
C SER A 241 -14.37 3.29 -9.06
N ASP A 242 -14.58 2.44 -10.06
CA ASP A 242 -14.58 2.82 -11.48
C ASP A 242 -15.81 3.68 -11.84
N ALA A 243 -16.96 3.39 -11.21
CA ALA A 243 -18.21 4.13 -11.43
C ALA A 243 -18.28 5.49 -10.70
N ALA A 244 -17.39 5.76 -9.75
CA ALA A 244 -17.32 7.03 -9.03
C ALA A 244 -16.45 8.07 -9.74
N ASP A 245 -15.66 7.67 -10.73
CA ASP A 245 -14.79 8.52 -11.54
C ASP A 245 -15.47 8.95 -12.88
N GLU A 246 -16.69 8.46 -13.19
CA GLU A 246 -17.56 8.90 -14.28
C GLU A 246 -18.60 9.95 -13.78
#